data_2970a80296343fa3762a679d0f1a3860
#
_entry.id   2970a80296343fa3762a679d0f1a3860
#
_cell.length_a   1.000
_cell.length_b   1.000
_cell.length_c   1.000
_cell.angle_alpha   90.00
_cell.angle_beta   90.00
_cell.angle_gamma   90.00
#
_symmetry.space_group_name_H-M   'P 1'
#
loop_
_entity.id
_entity.type
_entity.pdbx_description
1 polymer ?
#
loop_
_entity_poly.entity_id
_entity_poly.type
_entity_poly.pdbx_seq_one_letter_code
_entity_poly.pdbx_strand_id
1 'polypeptide(L)'
;MKVCKFEKIKDEDEMKQVINCIQKEHPYVAVVPILAQLQEWLQAISISWFHEEDEASHATVNAIEAYCYTLANHLVTDSHLNQEIKNRILECIKKIHILVEDKADLLIDKMIKAEVYGLSSDLFTYCLRQQGLRAQTLDTGKLIQINLERKPDIPYIQESIQQYIDENRNVDIFIAPLSICRNGYGEIDFMSEQRNDYYATVLATLFKADEILLSTPINHIYANRNCLREQHSLTYIEAEQLINSGVHLLYADCITLAARSNIVIRLTDIHDLSTERLYISSHDTGNSVKAILSQDSATFVRFTSLNVLPGYLFMGKILEVINKYQINVISMASSNVSISMMLTASRDTLRIIQRELHKYAEMVMDENMSVIHIIGSLHWERTQAESHIMDTIKDIPVSLISYGGSDHCFT
;
A
#
# COMPACT_ATOMS: atom_id res chain seq x y z
N MET A 1 13.34 -14.46 8.64
CA MET A 1 13.83 -13.58 7.53
C MET A 1 13.09 -12.25 7.58
N LYS A 2 13.71 -11.17 7.08
CA LYS A 2 13.13 -9.82 7.08
C LYS A 2 13.11 -9.25 5.66
N VAL A 3 12.04 -8.55 5.32
CA VAL A 3 11.94 -7.72 4.10
C VAL A 3 11.84 -6.27 4.50
N CYS A 4 12.59 -5.38 3.83
CA CYS A 4 12.49 -3.94 4.02
C CYS A 4 12.05 -3.28 2.72
N LYS A 5 11.08 -2.36 2.79
CA LYS A 5 10.66 -1.53 1.66
C LYS A 5 10.90 -0.07 2.00
N PHE A 6 11.53 0.62 1.07
CA PHE A 6 11.86 2.04 1.19
C PHE A 6 10.96 2.89 0.29
N GLU A 7 10.67 4.10 0.73
CA GLU A 7 9.92 5.08 -0.06
C GLU A 7 10.84 5.91 -0.95
N LYS A 8 10.26 6.86 -1.68
CA LYS A 8 10.92 7.74 -2.63
C LYS A 8 12.22 8.30 -2.07
N ILE A 9 13.29 8.16 -2.84
CA ILE A 9 14.63 8.66 -2.54
C ILE A 9 14.91 9.84 -3.45
N LYS A 10 15.15 11.01 -2.88
CA LYS A 10 15.30 12.27 -3.62
C LYS A 10 16.70 12.47 -4.16
N ASP A 11 17.70 12.13 -3.36
CA ASP A 11 19.10 12.46 -3.61
C ASP A 11 20.08 11.39 -3.09
N GLU A 12 21.36 11.67 -3.28
CA GLU A 12 22.47 10.81 -2.85
C GLU A 12 22.52 10.63 -1.33
N ASP A 13 22.16 11.65 -0.55
CA ASP A 13 22.24 11.58 0.91
C ASP A 13 21.12 10.69 1.47
N GLU A 14 19.92 10.77 0.94
CA GLU A 14 18.84 9.83 1.26
C GLU A 14 19.20 8.39 0.83
N MET A 15 19.89 8.22 -0.31
CA MET A 15 20.40 6.91 -0.73
C MET A 15 21.38 6.33 0.27
N LYS A 16 22.32 7.13 0.81
CA LYS A 16 23.25 6.73 1.87
C LYS A 16 22.50 6.35 3.16
N GLN A 17 21.46 7.09 3.52
CA GLN A 17 20.61 6.75 4.69
C GLN A 17 19.94 5.39 4.52
N VAL A 18 19.38 5.11 3.34
CA VAL A 18 18.78 3.80 3.01
C VAL A 18 19.82 2.68 3.11
N ILE A 19 21.02 2.88 2.55
CA ILE A 19 22.12 1.91 2.63
C ILE A 19 22.50 1.63 4.10
N ASN A 20 22.62 2.67 4.92
CA ASN A 20 22.89 2.55 6.36
C ASN A 20 21.76 1.82 7.10
N CYS A 21 20.50 2.09 6.71
CA CYS A 21 19.34 1.38 7.27
C CYS A 21 19.38 -0.11 6.90
N ILE A 22 19.68 -0.44 5.65
CA ILE A 22 19.85 -1.82 5.20
C ILE A 22 20.94 -2.53 6.00
N GLN A 23 22.06 -1.89 6.24
CA GLN A 23 23.13 -2.45 7.07
C GLN A 23 22.71 -2.69 8.51
N LYS A 24 21.94 -1.78 9.11
CA LYS A 24 21.47 -1.89 10.50
C LYS A 24 20.37 -2.96 10.65
N GLU A 25 19.45 -3.03 9.72
CA GLU A 25 18.30 -3.92 9.79
C GLU A 25 18.59 -5.34 9.27
N HIS A 26 19.67 -5.51 8.50
CA HIS A 26 20.08 -6.79 7.88
C HIS A 26 18.92 -7.55 7.21
N PRO A 27 18.17 -6.91 6.30
CA PRO A 27 17.08 -7.61 5.61
C PRO A 27 17.62 -8.67 4.65
N TYR A 28 16.85 -9.72 4.42
CA TYR A 28 17.16 -10.69 3.35
C TYR A 28 16.74 -10.15 1.98
N VAL A 29 15.68 -9.33 1.94
CA VAL A 29 15.25 -8.61 0.74
C VAL A 29 15.04 -7.14 1.07
N ALA A 30 15.66 -6.25 0.30
CA ALA A 30 15.40 -4.81 0.34
C ALA A 30 14.72 -4.37 -0.96
N VAL A 31 13.49 -3.88 -0.87
CA VAL A 31 12.74 -3.31 -1.99
C VAL A 31 13.08 -1.82 -2.06
N VAL A 32 13.77 -1.43 -3.11
CA VAL A 32 14.26 -0.06 -3.29
C VAL A 32 13.47 0.65 -4.40
N PRO A 33 13.10 1.91 -4.20
CA PRO A 33 12.45 2.72 -5.22
C PRO A 33 13.47 3.16 -6.27
N ILE A 34 12.96 3.67 -7.36
CA ILE A 34 13.76 4.45 -8.30
C ILE A 34 14.14 5.80 -7.68
N LEU A 35 15.33 6.29 -7.97
CA LEU A 35 15.74 7.65 -7.60
C LEU A 35 14.84 8.70 -8.26
N ALA A 36 14.44 9.73 -7.51
CA ALA A 36 13.46 10.71 -7.96
C ALA A 36 13.84 11.36 -9.29
N GLN A 37 15.11 11.73 -9.47
CA GLN A 37 15.60 12.34 -10.70
C GLN A 37 15.49 11.41 -11.91
N LEU A 38 15.74 10.11 -11.72
CA LEU A 38 15.56 9.11 -12.80
C LEU A 38 14.09 8.95 -13.17
N GLN A 39 13.19 9.03 -12.19
CA GLN A 39 11.75 8.96 -12.43
C GLN A 39 11.24 10.16 -13.25
N GLU A 40 11.73 11.37 -12.96
CA GLU A 40 11.40 12.58 -13.71
C GLU A 40 11.88 12.46 -15.17
N TRP A 41 13.09 11.99 -15.39
CA TRP A 41 13.60 11.79 -16.75
C TRP A 41 12.89 10.67 -17.51
N LEU A 42 12.48 9.59 -16.84
CA LEU A 42 11.63 8.57 -17.48
C LEU A 42 10.30 9.14 -17.96
N GLN A 43 9.67 10.02 -17.18
CA GLN A 43 8.47 10.72 -17.62
C GLN A 43 8.76 11.63 -18.81
N ALA A 44 9.89 12.36 -18.80
CA ALA A 44 10.30 13.20 -19.90
C ALA A 44 10.56 12.39 -21.19
N ILE A 45 11.24 11.23 -21.09
CA ILE A 45 11.44 10.32 -22.24
C ILE A 45 10.08 9.85 -22.78
N SER A 46 9.18 9.38 -21.92
CA SER A 46 7.86 8.93 -22.38
C SER A 46 7.11 10.04 -23.12
N ILE A 47 7.12 11.28 -22.60
CA ILE A 47 6.44 12.41 -23.22
C ILE A 47 7.07 12.75 -24.58
N SER A 48 8.38 12.98 -24.65
CA SER A 48 9.07 13.36 -25.89
C SER A 48 8.96 12.28 -26.96
N TRP A 49 9.09 11.02 -26.56
CA TRP A 49 9.01 9.88 -27.45
C TRP A 49 7.61 9.70 -28.08
N PHE A 50 6.54 9.83 -27.28
CA PHE A 50 5.16 9.81 -27.82
C PHE A 50 4.80 11.03 -28.67
N HIS A 51 5.60 12.12 -28.59
CA HIS A 51 5.48 13.29 -29.45
C HIS A 51 6.42 13.25 -30.68
N GLU A 52 7.13 12.14 -30.90
CA GLU A 52 8.10 11.95 -31.98
C GLU A 52 9.28 12.93 -31.90
N GLU A 53 9.70 13.33 -30.71
CA GLU A 53 10.82 14.21 -30.43
C GLU A 53 12.09 13.39 -30.12
N ASP A 54 12.63 12.69 -31.11
CA ASP A 54 13.72 11.70 -30.94
C ASP A 54 14.99 12.33 -30.34
N GLU A 55 15.38 13.54 -30.78
CA GLU A 55 16.57 14.23 -30.25
C GLU A 55 16.41 14.54 -28.76
N ALA A 56 15.23 14.95 -28.30
CA ALA A 56 14.95 15.23 -26.91
C ALA A 56 14.97 13.94 -26.06
N SER A 57 14.43 12.86 -26.60
CA SER A 57 14.45 11.53 -25.97
C SER A 57 15.89 11.04 -25.78
N HIS A 58 16.72 11.08 -26.81
CA HIS A 58 18.13 10.69 -26.73
C HIS A 58 18.94 11.59 -25.81
N ALA A 59 18.69 12.91 -25.79
CA ALA A 59 19.34 13.85 -24.88
C ALA A 59 19.02 13.51 -23.41
N THR A 60 17.78 13.12 -23.11
CA THR A 60 17.38 12.71 -21.77
C THR A 60 18.01 11.38 -21.36
N VAL A 61 18.13 10.42 -22.28
CA VAL A 61 18.88 9.16 -22.02
C VAL A 61 20.33 9.43 -21.67
N ASN A 62 21.00 10.35 -22.40
CA ASN A 62 22.37 10.76 -22.08
C ASN A 62 22.48 11.46 -20.71
N ALA A 63 21.45 12.22 -20.30
CA ALA A 63 21.41 12.81 -18.96
C ALA A 63 21.31 11.73 -17.86
N ILE A 64 20.50 10.66 -18.08
CA ILE A 64 20.45 9.49 -17.19
C ILE A 64 21.83 8.86 -17.07
N GLU A 65 22.52 8.66 -18.20
CA GLU A 65 23.87 8.08 -18.22
C GLU A 65 24.84 8.89 -17.36
N ALA A 66 24.95 10.20 -17.61
CA ALA A 66 25.83 11.09 -16.91
C ALA A 66 25.57 11.12 -15.40
N TYR A 67 24.30 11.14 -15.00
CA TYR A 67 23.89 11.10 -13.60
C TYR A 67 24.28 9.78 -12.92
N CYS A 68 23.99 8.63 -13.56
CA CYS A 68 24.35 7.33 -13.02
C CYS A 68 25.89 7.16 -12.91
N TYR A 69 26.68 7.67 -13.86
CA TYR A 69 28.13 7.69 -13.74
C TYR A 69 28.60 8.58 -12.59
N THR A 70 27.96 9.71 -12.37
CA THR A 70 28.30 10.61 -11.24
C THR A 70 28.04 9.90 -9.92
N LEU A 71 26.87 9.29 -9.74
CA LEU A 71 26.52 8.51 -8.55
C LEU A 71 27.49 7.34 -8.34
N ALA A 72 27.79 6.58 -9.40
CA ALA A 72 28.74 5.47 -9.32
C ALA A 72 30.12 5.92 -8.85
N ASN A 73 30.61 7.06 -9.36
CA ASN A 73 31.92 7.61 -8.95
C ASN A 73 31.92 8.10 -7.51
N HIS A 74 30.83 8.67 -7.01
CA HIS A 74 30.74 9.19 -5.64
C HIS A 74 30.51 8.08 -4.62
N LEU A 75 29.68 7.10 -4.95
CA LEU A 75 29.21 6.10 -3.99
C LEU A 75 30.04 4.83 -3.99
N VAL A 76 30.61 4.43 -5.14
CA VAL A 76 31.40 3.20 -5.27
C VAL A 76 32.88 3.55 -5.46
N THR A 77 33.64 3.58 -4.36
CA THR A 77 35.05 3.97 -4.35
C THR A 77 36.01 2.82 -4.67
N ASP A 78 35.58 1.56 -4.53
CA ASP A 78 36.33 0.40 -4.95
C ASP A 78 36.49 0.39 -6.49
N SER A 79 37.70 0.33 -7.00
CA SER A 79 38.01 0.50 -8.42
C SER A 79 37.43 -0.61 -9.29
N HIS A 80 37.39 -1.85 -8.79
CA HIS A 80 36.87 -3.00 -9.52
C HIS A 80 35.34 -2.94 -9.61
N LEU A 81 34.67 -2.74 -8.48
CA LEU A 81 33.22 -2.59 -8.41
C LEU A 81 32.74 -1.35 -9.18
N ASN A 82 33.50 -0.25 -9.13
CA ASN A 82 33.19 0.95 -9.90
C ASN A 82 33.24 0.70 -11.41
N GLN A 83 34.23 -0.08 -11.88
CA GLN A 83 34.29 -0.45 -13.31
C GLN A 83 33.16 -1.39 -13.69
N GLU A 84 32.78 -2.32 -12.85
CA GLU A 84 31.66 -3.24 -13.11
C GLU A 84 30.32 -2.47 -13.23
N ILE A 85 30.01 -1.57 -12.28
CA ILE A 85 28.76 -0.79 -12.35
C ILE A 85 28.76 0.14 -13.57
N LYS A 86 29.89 0.71 -13.97
CA LYS A 86 30.00 1.51 -15.21
C LYS A 86 29.70 0.69 -16.46
N ASN A 87 30.19 -0.53 -16.51
CA ASN A 87 29.87 -1.44 -17.63
C ASN A 87 28.35 -1.75 -17.65
N ARG A 88 27.76 -1.96 -16.48
CA ARG A 88 26.30 -2.19 -16.36
C ARG A 88 25.48 -0.98 -16.77
N ILE A 89 25.89 0.25 -16.40
CA ILE A 89 25.30 1.50 -16.86
C ILE A 89 25.35 1.55 -18.40
N LEU A 90 26.51 1.33 -18.99
CA LEU A 90 26.70 1.37 -20.43
C LEU A 90 25.79 0.37 -21.16
N GLU A 91 25.69 -0.85 -20.65
CA GLU A 91 24.77 -1.87 -21.22
C GLU A 91 23.32 -1.45 -21.16
N CYS A 92 22.87 -0.92 -20.03
CA CYS A 92 21.52 -0.41 -19.85
C CYS A 92 21.22 0.74 -20.81
N ILE A 93 22.09 1.74 -20.89
CA ILE A 93 21.93 2.91 -21.76
C ILE A 93 21.89 2.51 -23.24
N LYS A 94 22.75 1.58 -23.69
CA LYS A 94 22.71 1.07 -25.06
C LYS A 94 21.37 0.41 -25.39
N LYS A 95 20.80 -0.37 -24.47
CA LYS A 95 19.48 -0.98 -24.65
C LYS A 95 18.38 0.08 -24.75
N ILE A 96 18.43 1.10 -23.89
CA ILE A 96 17.43 2.17 -23.92
C ILE A 96 17.51 2.95 -25.23
N HIS A 97 18.71 3.27 -25.74
CA HIS A 97 18.85 3.93 -27.04
C HIS A 97 18.24 3.11 -28.18
N ILE A 98 18.44 1.80 -28.20
CA ILE A 98 17.83 0.90 -29.19
C ILE A 98 16.28 0.93 -29.05
N LEU A 99 15.76 0.88 -27.83
CA LEU A 99 14.31 0.87 -27.59
C LEU A 99 13.64 2.20 -28.01
N VAL A 100 14.33 3.33 -27.83
CA VAL A 100 13.84 4.66 -28.21
C VAL A 100 13.84 4.87 -29.73
N GLU A 101 14.65 4.12 -30.50
CA GLU A 101 14.65 4.15 -31.97
C GLU A 101 13.43 3.45 -32.58
N ASP A 102 12.72 2.61 -31.82
CA ASP A 102 11.49 1.96 -32.28
C ASP A 102 10.31 2.95 -32.24
N LYS A 103 9.19 2.55 -32.87
CA LYS A 103 7.94 3.33 -32.76
C LYS A 103 7.42 3.32 -31.33
N ALA A 104 6.90 4.47 -30.89
CA ALA A 104 6.33 4.63 -29.57
C ALA A 104 5.21 3.62 -29.29
N ASP A 105 5.42 2.77 -28.29
CA ASP A 105 4.53 1.70 -27.84
C ASP A 105 4.56 1.58 -26.34
N LEU A 106 3.40 1.27 -25.73
CA LEU A 106 3.27 1.15 -24.26
C LEU A 106 4.10 0.01 -23.68
N LEU A 107 4.33 -1.07 -24.42
CA LEU A 107 5.15 -2.18 -23.95
C LEU A 107 6.62 -1.78 -23.93
N ILE A 108 7.08 -1.10 -24.97
CA ILE A 108 8.47 -0.61 -25.06
C ILE A 108 8.71 0.46 -23.98
N ASP A 109 7.76 1.35 -23.73
CA ASP A 109 7.84 2.29 -22.59
C ASP A 109 8.02 1.58 -21.24
N LYS A 110 7.28 0.50 -21.01
CA LYS A 110 7.47 -0.34 -19.81
C LYS A 110 8.84 -1.01 -19.78
N MET A 111 9.36 -1.44 -20.91
CA MET A 111 10.70 -2.04 -20.99
C MET A 111 11.79 -1.02 -20.66
N ILE A 112 11.70 0.20 -21.18
CA ILE A 112 12.62 1.30 -20.86
C ILE A 112 12.57 1.60 -19.33
N LYS A 113 11.37 1.72 -18.76
CA LYS A 113 11.20 1.93 -17.32
C LYS A 113 11.83 0.80 -16.51
N ALA A 114 11.60 -0.45 -16.88
CA ALA A 114 12.14 -1.60 -16.17
C ALA A 114 13.68 -1.64 -16.19
N GLU A 115 14.33 -1.28 -17.30
CA GLU A 115 15.80 -1.17 -17.37
C GLU A 115 16.32 -0.10 -16.40
N VAL A 116 15.71 1.07 -16.32
CA VAL A 116 16.15 2.15 -15.42
C VAL A 116 15.86 1.82 -13.94
N TYR A 117 14.73 1.18 -13.64
CA TYR A 117 14.43 0.69 -12.29
C TYR A 117 15.44 -0.37 -11.84
N GLY A 118 15.80 -1.29 -12.75
CA GLY A 118 16.86 -2.28 -12.53
C GLY A 118 18.20 -1.62 -12.26
N LEU A 119 18.58 -0.62 -13.08
CA LEU A 119 19.82 0.12 -12.91
C LEU A 119 19.88 0.86 -11.58
N SER A 120 18.78 1.48 -11.14
CA SER A 120 18.69 2.10 -9.81
C SER A 120 18.98 1.07 -8.71
N SER A 121 18.42 -0.14 -8.81
CA SER A 121 18.68 -1.23 -7.85
C SER A 121 20.11 -1.76 -7.91
N ASP A 122 20.72 -1.79 -9.09
CA ASP A 122 22.12 -2.17 -9.28
C ASP A 122 23.05 -1.20 -8.54
N LEU A 123 22.78 0.11 -8.56
CA LEU A 123 23.55 1.09 -7.79
C LEU A 123 23.56 0.77 -6.29
N PHE A 124 22.42 0.44 -5.69
CA PHE A 124 22.36 -0.01 -4.30
C PHE A 124 23.14 -1.30 -4.07
N THR A 125 23.02 -2.25 -4.99
CA THR A 125 23.69 -3.54 -4.92
C THR A 125 25.22 -3.36 -4.87
N TYR A 126 25.77 -2.52 -5.72
CA TYR A 126 27.23 -2.26 -5.75
C TYR A 126 27.72 -1.48 -4.54
N CYS A 127 26.93 -0.54 -4.03
CA CYS A 127 27.24 0.14 -2.76
C CYS A 127 27.31 -0.84 -1.58
N LEU A 128 26.41 -1.83 -1.53
CA LEU A 128 26.41 -2.85 -0.46
C LEU A 128 27.57 -3.86 -0.64
N ARG A 129 27.89 -4.24 -1.88
CA ARG A 129 29.05 -5.09 -2.17
C ARG A 129 30.37 -4.47 -1.71
N GLN A 130 30.56 -3.19 -1.94
CA GLN A 130 31.73 -2.45 -1.45
C GLN A 130 31.87 -2.52 0.08
N GLN A 131 30.77 -2.68 0.79
CA GLN A 131 30.75 -2.81 2.25
C GLN A 131 30.92 -4.26 2.73
N GLY A 132 31.25 -5.17 1.81
CA GLY A 132 31.54 -6.57 2.09
C GLY A 132 30.32 -7.50 2.14
N LEU A 133 29.13 -7.01 1.80
CA LEU A 133 27.92 -7.83 1.73
C LEU A 133 27.85 -8.56 0.36
N ARG A 134 27.45 -9.82 0.36
CA ARG A 134 27.15 -10.56 -0.88
C ARG A 134 25.75 -10.15 -1.36
N ALA A 135 25.67 -8.94 -1.91
CA ALA A 135 24.42 -8.36 -2.39
C ALA A 135 24.18 -8.73 -3.86
N GLN A 136 22.92 -8.96 -4.24
CA GLN A 136 22.50 -9.27 -5.62
C GLN A 136 21.18 -8.60 -5.95
N THR A 137 21.08 -8.00 -7.14
CA THR A 137 19.80 -7.48 -7.66
C THR A 137 18.88 -8.64 -8.03
N LEU A 138 17.65 -8.60 -7.55
CA LEU A 138 16.61 -9.59 -7.82
C LEU A 138 15.97 -9.31 -9.18
N ASP A 139 16.01 -10.27 -10.10
CA ASP A 139 15.31 -10.16 -11.38
C ASP A 139 13.81 -10.42 -11.22
N THR A 140 13.12 -9.43 -10.66
CA THR A 140 11.69 -9.51 -10.35
C THR A 140 10.84 -9.64 -11.62
N GLY A 141 11.33 -9.12 -12.75
CA GLY A 141 10.69 -9.28 -14.05
C GLY A 141 10.65 -10.73 -14.55
N LYS A 142 11.52 -11.61 -14.05
CA LYS A 142 11.44 -13.06 -14.33
C LYS A 142 10.68 -13.85 -13.27
N LEU A 143 10.72 -13.37 -12.04
CA LEU A 143 10.21 -14.11 -10.88
C LEU A 143 8.75 -13.83 -10.59
N ILE A 144 8.28 -12.59 -10.80
CA ILE A 144 6.95 -12.17 -10.41
C ILE A 144 6.04 -12.12 -11.64
N GLN A 145 4.93 -12.85 -11.58
CA GLN A 145 3.90 -12.83 -12.60
C GLN A 145 2.56 -12.42 -11.99
N ILE A 146 1.82 -11.57 -12.71
CA ILE A 146 0.45 -11.17 -12.37
C ILE A 146 -0.52 -11.78 -13.37
N ASN A 147 -1.69 -12.16 -12.88
CA ASN A 147 -2.78 -12.67 -13.70
C ASN A 147 -3.50 -11.52 -14.46
N LEU A 148 -4.52 -11.87 -15.25
CA LEU A 148 -5.33 -10.89 -16.00
C LEU A 148 -6.08 -9.89 -15.11
N GLU A 149 -6.34 -10.23 -13.84
CA GLU A 149 -6.91 -9.32 -12.85
C GLU A 149 -5.87 -8.43 -12.17
N ARG A 150 -4.62 -8.47 -12.64
CA ARG A 150 -3.45 -7.76 -12.09
C ARG A 150 -3.13 -8.16 -10.64
N LYS A 151 -3.47 -9.40 -10.26
CA LYS A 151 -3.12 -9.99 -8.96
C LYS A 151 -1.94 -10.95 -9.13
N PRO A 152 -1.05 -11.04 -8.11
CA PRO A 152 0.06 -11.98 -8.14
C PRO A 152 -0.43 -13.43 -8.30
N ASP A 153 0.20 -14.17 -9.20
CA ASP A 153 0.01 -15.62 -9.33
C ASP A 153 0.89 -16.33 -8.30
N ILE A 154 0.41 -16.40 -7.07
CA ILE A 154 1.19 -16.88 -5.92
C ILE A 154 1.77 -18.30 -6.15
N PRO A 155 1.02 -19.31 -6.67
CA PRO A 155 1.58 -20.64 -6.92
C PRO A 155 2.77 -20.61 -7.87
N TYR A 156 2.64 -19.92 -9.00
CA TYR A 156 3.72 -19.80 -9.99
C TYR A 156 4.96 -19.11 -9.42
N ILE A 157 4.75 -17.99 -8.74
CA ILE A 157 5.83 -17.18 -8.17
C ILE A 157 6.54 -17.96 -7.06
N GLN A 158 5.82 -18.71 -6.24
CA GLN A 158 6.39 -19.45 -5.11
C GLN A 158 7.37 -20.53 -5.57
N GLU A 159 7.06 -21.24 -6.65
CA GLU A 159 7.95 -22.23 -7.25
C GLU A 159 9.22 -21.56 -7.83
N SER A 160 9.04 -20.48 -8.60
CA SER A 160 10.14 -19.73 -9.22
C SER A 160 11.08 -19.12 -8.19
N ILE A 161 10.55 -18.56 -7.11
CA ILE A 161 11.37 -17.97 -6.02
C ILE A 161 12.13 -19.04 -5.25
N GLN A 162 11.50 -20.18 -4.95
CA GLN A 162 12.20 -21.25 -4.25
C GLN A 162 13.39 -21.76 -5.03
N GLN A 163 13.22 -21.99 -6.34
CA GLN A 163 14.32 -22.36 -7.21
C GLN A 163 15.41 -21.28 -7.22
N TYR A 164 15.04 -20.02 -7.35
CA TYR A 164 15.98 -18.91 -7.37
C TYR A 164 16.80 -18.79 -6.07
N ILE A 165 16.17 -18.97 -4.91
CA ILE A 165 16.85 -18.98 -3.60
C ILE A 165 17.85 -20.17 -3.54
N ASP A 166 17.44 -21.34 -3.99
CA ASP A 166 18.29 -22.54 -3.97
C ASP A 166 19.53 -22.40 -4.85
N GLU A 167 19.42 -21.73 -5.99
CA GLU A 167 20.51 -21.41 -6.89
C GLU A 167 21.45 -20.31 -6.33
N ASN A 168 20.94 -19.44 -5.44
CA ASN A 168 21.65 -18.26 -4.93
C ASN A 168 21.88 -18.31 -3.41
N ARG A 169 22.15 -19.47 -2.84
CA ARG A 169 22.33 -19.67 -1.36
C ARG A 169 23.47 -18.83 -0.74
N ASN A 170 24.38 -18.34 -1.55
CA ASN A 170 25.52 -17.55 -1.09
C ASN A 170 25.23 -16.03 -0.97
N VAL A 171 24.01 -15.60 -1.30
CA VAL A 171 23.60 -14.21 -1.25
C VAL A 171 23.15 -13.85 0.18
N ASP A 172 23.70 -12.76 0.72
CA ASP A 172 23.29 -12.25 2.04
C ASP A 172 22.05 -11.39 1.95
N ILE A 173 21.92 -10.63 0.83
CA ILE A 173 20.81 -9.73 0.61
C ILE A 173 20.45 -9.62 -0.88
N PHE A 174 19.15 -9.68 -1.15
CA PHE A 174 18.58 -9.36 -2.46
C PHE A 174 18.06 -7.92 -2.50
N ILE A 175 18.42 -7.19 -3.55
CA ILE A 175 17.91 -5.85 -3.82
C ILE A 175 16.84 -5.97 -4.91
N ALA A 176 15.59 -5.75 -4.54
CA ALA A 176 14.46 -5.86 -5.45
C ALA A 176 14.07 -4.49 -6.01
N PRO A 177 14.06 -4.30 -7.34
CA PRO A 177 13.46 -3.11 -7.94
C PRO A 177 11.96 -3.07 -7.65
N LEU A 178 11.44 -1.88 -7.41
CA LEU A 178 10.05 -1.70 -7.03
C LEU A 178 9.11 -2.01 -8.20
N SER A 179 8.08 -2.81 -7.93
CA SER A 179 6.90 -3.04 -8.78
C SER A 179 7.09 -3.75 -10.13
N ILE A 180 8.30 -4.09 -10.56
CA ILE A 180 8.52 -4.80 -11.83
C ILE A 180 7.98 -6.23 -11.74
N CYS A 181 7.19 -6.63 -12.75
CA CYS A 181 6.61 -7.97 -12.88
C CYS A 181 6.38 -8.33 -14.34
N ARG A 182 5.80 -9.49 -14.61
CA ARG A 182 5.25 -9.86 -15.92
C ARG A 182 3.73 -10.00 -15.84
N ASN A 183 3.05 -9.64 -16.91
CA ASN A 183 1.63 -9.89 -17.06
C ASN A 183 1.34 -11.35 -17.47
N GLY A 184 0.05 -11.70 -17.58
CA GLY A 184 -0.37 -13.05 -17.98
C GLY A 184 0.07 -13.49 -19.38
N TYR A 185 0.60 -12.58 -20.21
CA TYR A 185 1.18 -12.86 -21.51
C TYR A 185 2.70 -13.00 -21.48
N GLY A 186 3.31 -12.86 -20.31
CA GLY A 186 4.76 -12.90 -20.14
C GLY A 186 5.50 -11.62 -20.51
N GLU A 187 4.78 -10.52 -20.77
CA GLU A 187 5.35 -9.22 -21.09
C GLU A 187 5.68 -8.43 -19.81
N ILE A 188 6.69 -7.56 -19.88
CA ILE A 188 7.03 -6.66 -18.76
C ILE A 188 5.84 -5.78 -18.42
N ASP A 189 5.52 -5.75 -17.13
CA ASP A 189 4.49 -4.91 -16.55
C ASP A 189 4.93 -4.43 -15.16
N PHE A 190 4.14 -3.55 -14.58
CA PHE A 190 4.33 -3.05 -13.23
C PHE A 190 3.09 -3.32 -12.40
N MET A 191 3.28 -3.77 -11.17
CA MET A 191 2.21 -3.69 -10.18
C MET A 191 1.93 -2.21 -9.92
N SER A 192 0.66 -1.85 -9.67
CA SER A 192 0.25 -0.44 -9.52
C SER A 192 1.18 0.32 -8.57
N GLU A 193 1.68 1.48 -9.01
CA GLU A 193 2.54 2.36 -8.20
C GLU A 193 1.91 2.77 -6.86
N GLN A 194 0.58 2.85 -6.80
CA GLN A 194 -0.15 3.11 -5.57
C GLN A 194 -0.16 1.93 -4.59
N ARG A 195 0.35 0.75 -5.00
CA ARG A 195 0.35 -0.49 -4.22
C ARG A 195 1.76 -1.01 -3.90
N ASN A 196 2.72 -0.11 -3.76
CA ASN A 196 4.11 -0.47 -3.48
C ASN A 196 4.27 -1.28 -2.18
N ASP A 197 3.47 -0.97 -1.16
CA ASP A 197 3.46 -1.74 0.09
C ASP A 197 2.94 -3.16 -0.13
N TYR A 198 1.93 -3.30 -1.00
CA TYR A 198 1.40 -4.61 -1.37
C TYR A 198 2.43 -5.47 -2.11
N TYR A 199 3.17 -4.87 -3.06
CA TYR A 199 4.27 -5.56 -3.74
C TYR A 199 5.33 -6.06 -2.76
N ALA A 200 5.76 -5.24 -1.80
CA ALA A 200 6.71 -5.63 -0.78
C ALA A 200 6.15 -6.73 0.15
N THR A 201 4.84 -6.67 0.47
CA THR A 201 4.16 -7.71 1.27
C THR A 201 4.06 -9.03 0.51
N VAL A 202 3.84 -8.99 -0.81
CA VAL A 202 3.90 -10.18 -1.69
C VAL A 202 5.29 -10.80 -1.61
N LEU A 203 6.36 -10.02 -1.78
CA LEU A 203 7.73 -10.53 -1.64
C LEU A 203 7.97 -11.11 -0.23
N ALA A 204 7.54 -10.43 0.84
CA ALA A 204 7.67 -10.93 2.20
C ALA A 204 6.99 -12.31 2.37
N THR A 205 5.80 -12.47 1.78
CA THR A 205 5.07 -13.76 1.78
C THR A 205 5.82 -14.85 1.04
N LEU A 206 6.34 -14.52 -0.15
CA LEU A 206 7.03 -15.47 -1.03
C LEU A 206 8.38 -15.92 -0.45
N PHE A 207 9.11 -15.01 0.17
CA PHE A 207 10.36 -15.30 0.87
C PHE A 207 10.14 -15.85 2.29
N LYS A 208 8.88 -16.08 2.71
CA LYS A 208 8.51 -16.56 4.06
C LYS A 208 9.16 -15.74 5.17
N ALA A 209 9.09 -14.40 5.02
CA ALA A 209 9.62 -13.48 6.02
C ALA A 209 8.80 -13.52 7.30
N ASP A 210 9.47 -13.34 8.44
CA ASP A 210 8.81 -13.20 9.75
C ASP A 210 8.34 -11.76 9.98
N GLU A 211 9.05 -10.79 9.35
CA GLU A 211 8.82 -9.37 9.52
C GLU A 211 8.98 -8.63 8.18
N ILE A 212 8.09 -7.68 7.94
CA ILE A 212 8.25 -6.66 6.89
C ILE A 212 8.36 -5.27 7.53
N LEU A 213 9.42 -4.53 7.18
CA LEU A 213 9.59 -3.13 7.49
C LEU A 213 9.11 -2.30 6.30
N LEU A 214 8.11 -1.46 6.53
CA LEU A 214 7.64 -0.49 5.55
C LEU A 214 8.06 0.91 6.01
N SER A 215 8.93 1.54 5.24
CA SER A 215 9.27 2.94 5.45
C SER A 215 8.08 3.80 5.02
N THR A 216 7.50 4.51 5.97
CA THR A 216 6.42 5.47 5.71
C THR A 216 6.52 6.61 6.72
N PRO A 217 6.26 7.87 6.31
CA PRO A 217 6.24 8.99 7.23
C PRO A 217 5.13 8.82 8.27
N ILE A 218 5.45 8.39 9.47
CA ILE A 218 4.49 8.11 10.55
C ILE A 218 3.72 9.39 10.95
N ASN A 219 4.30 10.55 10.75
CA ASN A 219 3.65 11.84 11.01
C ASN A 219 2.33 12.03 10.24
N HIS A 220 2.15 11.38 9.09
CA HIS A 220 0.89 11.40 8.35
C HIS A 220 -0.21 10.56 9.03
N ILE A 221 0.15 9.56 9.80
CA ILE A 221 -0.79 8.71 10.55
C ILE A 221 -1.36 9.49 11.75
N TYR A 222 -0.52 10.32 12.39
CA TYR A 222 -0.89 11.11 13.56
C TYR A 222 -1.39 12.53 13.22
N ALA A 223 -1.14 13.05 12.01
CA ALA A 223 -1.40 14.45 11.65
C ALA A 223 -2.88 14.79 11.38
N ASN A 224 -3.72 13.82 11.10
CA ASN A 224 -5.14 14.05 10.95
C ASN A 224 -5.83 13.92 12.31
N ARG A 225 -6.10 15.04 13.02
CA ARG A 225 -7.02 15.34 14.14
C ARG A 225 -7.63 14.15 14.94
N ASN A 226 -7.25 12.95 14.62
CA ASN A 226 -7.71 11.69 15.16
C ASN A 226 -6.69 11.25 16.19
N CYS A 227 -7.07 11.23 17.45
CA CYS A 227 -6.20 10.80 18.54
C CYS A 227 -5.93 9.30 18.46
N LEU A 228 -4.97 8.91 17.59
CA LEU A 228 -4.19 7.73 17.92
C LEU A 228 -3.38 8.12 19.16
N ARG A 229 -3.67 7.53 20.31
CA ARG A 229 -2.72 7.57 21.43
C ARG A 229 -1.41 7.00 20.89
N GLU A 230 -0.29 7.40 21.45
CA GLU A 230 1.05 6.83 21.21
C GLU A 230 1.00 5.30 21.42
N GLN A 231 0.49 4.59 20.41
CA GLN A 231 0.30 3.15 20.45
C GLN A 231 1.32 2.53 19.53
N HIS A 232 2.18 1.71 20.11
CA HIS A 232 3.26 1.06 19.38
C HIS A 232 2.81 -0.26 18.71
N SER A 233 1.59 -0.73 18.96
CA SER A 233 1.11 -2.01 18.43
C SER A 233 -0.39 -2.03 18.15
N LEU A 234 -0.74 -2.64 17.02
CA LEU A 234 -2.10 -2.95 16.59
C LEU A 234 -2.19 -4.44 16.23
N THR A 235 -3.36 -5.01 16.39
CA THR A 235 -3.68 -6.27 15.74
C THR A 235 -4.00 -6.03 14.26
N TYR A 236 -3.94 -7.09 13.43
CA TYR A 236 -4.35 -6.98 12.02
C TYR A 236 -5.79 -6.49 11.87
N ILE A 237 -6.69 -6.94 12.76
CA ILE A 237 -8.11 -6.55 12.74
C ILE A 237 -8.26 -5.07 13.11
N GLU A 238 -7.56 -4.58 14.13
CA GLU A 238 -7.57 -3.16 14.51
C GLU A 238 -7.03 -2.28 13.37
N ALA A 239 -5.94 -2.70 12.72
CA ALA A 239 -5.37 -2.00 11.58
C ALA A 239 -6.33 -1.97 10.37
N GLU A 240 -7.04 -3.07 10.10
CA GLU A 240 -8.07 -3.14 9.07
C GLU A 240 -9.25 -2.22 9.38
N GLN A 241 -9.70 -2.18 10.63
CA GLN A 241 -10.76 -1.25 11.06
C GLN A 241 -10.34 0.22 10.91
N LEU A 242 -9.09 0.55 11.22
CA LEU A 242 -8.54 1.90 11.00
C LEU A 242 -8.57 2.30 9.53
N ILE A 243 -8.13 1.40 8.64
CA ILE A 243 -8.12 1.64 7.19
C ILE A 243 -9.56 1.81 6.67
N ASN A 244 -10.47 0.95 7.08
CA ASN A 244 -11.88 1.02 6.68
C ASN A 244 -12.58 2.28 7.21
N SER A 245 -12.09 2.84 8.31
CA SER A 245 -12.56 4.11 8.88
C SER A 245 -11.88 5.35 8.24
N GLY A 246 -11.11 5.16 7.15
CA GLY A 246 -10.53 6.24 6.37
C GLY A 246 -9.12 6.68 6.78
N VAL A 247 -8.45 5.93 7.66
CA VAL A 247 -7.04 6.19 7.99
C VAL A 247 -6.13 5.58 6.93
N HIS A 248 -5.31 6.39 6.30
CA HIS A 248 -4.32 5.93 5.34
C HIS A 248 -3.08 5.37 6.07
N LEU A 249 -3.17 4.13 6.55
CA LEU A 249 -2.02 3.40 7.10
C LEU A 249 -1.26 2.69 5.97
N LEU A 250 -1.94 1.77 5.33
CA LEU A 250 -1.47 0.86 4.28
C LEU A 250 -2.65 0.52 3.37
N TYR A 251 -2.38 -0.18 2.29
CA TYR A 251 -3.44 -0.89 1.56
C TYR A 251 -4.02 -2.04 2.40
N ALA A 252 -5.33 -2.17 2.43
CA ALA A 252 -6.02 -3.24 3.17
C ALA A 252 -5.53 -4.64 2.76
N ASP A 253 -5.25 -4.84 1.47
CA ASP A 253 -4.70 -6.11 0.95
C ASP A 253 -3.36 -6.48 1.60
N CYS A 254 -2.54 -5.50 2.04
CA CYS A 254 -1.29 -5.76 2.77
C CYS A 254 -1.57 -6.43 4.10
N ILE A 255 -2.55 -5.90 4.85
CA ILE A 255 -2.94 -6.44 6.16
C ILE A 255 -3.47 -7.86 6.01
N THR A 256 -4.39 -8.06 5.05
CA THR A 256 -4.97 -9.39 4.79
C THR A 256 -3.91 -10.43 4.41
N LEU A 257 -2.94 -10.06 3.56
CA LEU A 257 -1.87 -10.96 3.13
C LEU A 257 -0.90 -11.26 4.26
N ALA A 258 -0.49 -10.24 5.03
CA ALA A 258 0.39 -10.38 6.17
C ALA A 258 -0.25 -11.24 7.29
N ALA A 259 -1.55 -11.03 7.56
CA ALA A 259 -2.30 -11.82 8.54
C ALA A 259 -2.34 -13.31 8.16
N ARG A 260 -2.61 -13.63 6.88
CA ARG A 260 -2.63 -15.03 6.39
C ARG A 260 -1.27 -15.71 6.49
N SER A 261 -0.20 -14.95 6.35
CA SER A 261 1.18 -15.45 6.38
C SER A 261 1.84 -15.28 7.76
N ASN A 262 1.13 -14.72 8.74
CA ASN A 262 1.62 -14.37 10.09
C ASN A 262 2.91 -13.51 10.06
N ILE A 263 2.97 -12.53 9.16
CA ILE A 263 4.11 -11.63 8.99
C ILE A 263 3.86 -10.37 9.82
N VAL A 264 4.76 -10.06 10.74
CA VAL A 264 4.72 -8.82 11.51
C VAL A 264 5.02 -7.64 10.56
N ILE A 265 4.12 -6.65 10.51
CA ILE A 265 4.36 -5.41 9.78
C ILE A 265 4.91 -4.37 10.76
N ARG A 266 6.04 -3.78 10.42
CA ARG A 266 6.65 -2.68 11.17
C ARG A 266 6.67 -1.43 10.29
N LEU A 267 5.93 -0.39 10.73
CA LEU A 267 5.98 0.92 10.12
C LEU A 267 7.04 1.77 10.82
N THR A 268 7.88 2.46 10.06
CA THR A 268 8.93 3.33 10.60
C THR A 268 9.28 4.42 9.61
N ASP A 269 9.74 5.56 10.11
CA ASP A 269 10.32 6.62 9.27
C ASP A 269 11.83 6.38 9.15
N ILE A 270 12.35 6.30 7.92
CA ILE A 270 13.80 6.15 7.69
C ILE A 270 14.58 7.41 8.02
N HIS A 271 13.94 8.59 7.98
CA HIS A 271 14.57 9.86 8.29
C HIS A 271 14.65 10.09 9.80
N ASP A 272 13.86 9.37 10.58
CA ASP A 272 13.89 9.42 12.03
C ASP A 272 13.79 8.02 12.64
N LEU A 273 14.89 7.30 12.63
CA LEU A 273 15.01 5.96 13.23
C LEU A 273 14.88 5.99 14.77
N SER A 274 14.80 7.17 15.38
CA SER A 274 14.56 7.36 16.82
C SER A 274 13.09 7.45 17.15
N THR A 275 12.21 7.73 16.17
CA THR A 275 10.77 7.78 16.38
C THR A 275 10.19 6.39 16.65
N GLU A 276 9.12 6.41 17.38
CA GLU A 276 8.35 5.24 17.75
C GLU A 276 7.88 4.46 16.52
N ARG A 277 7.96 3.15 16.64
CA ARG A 277 7.63 2.20 15.58
C ARG A 277 6.24 1.67 15.84
N LEU A 278 5.39 1.63 14.79
CA LEU A 278 4.10 0.97 14.88
C LEU A 278 4.24 -0.48 14.39
N TYR A 279 3.86 -1.43 15.23
CA TYR A 279 3.83 -2.84 14.90
C TYR A 279 2.40 -3.30 14.65
N ILE A 280 2.20 -4.09 13.59
CA ILE A 280 0.92 -4.74 13.30
C ILE A 280 1.18 -6.25 13.26
N SER A 281 0.48 -7.00 14.12
CA SER A 281 0.70 -8.44 14.28
C SER A 281 -0.58 -9.14 14.75
N SER A 282 -0.50 -10.45 14.95
CA SER A 282 -1.58 -11.23 15.59
C SER A 282 -1.67 -11.03 17.10
N HIS A 283 -0.67 -10.36 17.71
CA HIS A 283 -0.58 -10.26 19.16
C HIS A 283 -1.45 -9.11 19.69
N ASP A 284 -2.46 -9.47 20.50
CA ASP A 284 -3.29 -8.49 21.22
C ASP A 284 -2.58 -8.02 22.49
N THR A 285 -2.40 -6.73 22.63
CA THR A 285 -1.77 -6.10 23.81
C THR A 285 -2.76 -5.80 24.94
N GLY A 286 -3.99 -6.27 24.81
CA GLY A 286 -5.05 -6.19 25.84
C GLY A 286 -6.08 -5.09 25.58
N ASN A 287 -7.08 -5.06 26.48
CA ASN A 287 -8.23 -4.16 26.35
C ASN A 287 -7.84 -2.70 26.51
N SER A 288 -7.82 -1.98 25.41
CA SER A 288 -7.71 -0.54 25.44
C SER A 288 -8.28 0.06 24.15
N VAL A 289 -8.84 1.26 24.28
CA VAL A 289 -9.13 2.08 23.10
C VAL A 289 -7.80 2.45 22.44
N LYS A 290 -7.61 2.04 21.19
CA LYS A 290 -6.41 2.29 20.39
C LYS A 290 -6.53 3.61 19.62
N ALA A 291 -7.70 3.89 19.07
CA ALA A 291 -7.95 5.08 18.30
C ALA A 291 -9.39 5.57 18.45
N ILE A 292 -9.57 6.88 18.36
CA ILE A 292 -10.87 7.52 18.20
C ILE A 292 -10.78 8.36 16.94
N LEU A 293 -11.65 8.07 15.97
CA LEU A 293 -11.69 8.74 14.68
C LEU A 293 -13.01 9.46 14.51
N SER A 294 -12.99 10.65 13.90
CA SER A 294 -14.21 11.34 13.49
C SER A 294 -14.22 11.53 11.97
N GLN A 295 -15.34 11.24 11.37
CA GLN A 295 -15.62 11.52 9.96
C GLN A 295 -16.81 12.46 9.88
N ASP A 296 -16.60 13.66 9.34
CA ASP A 296 -17.64 14.66 9.16
C ASP A 296 -18.33 14.54 7.81
N SER A 297 -19.43 15.24 7.65
CA SER A 297 -20.20 15.32 6.38
C SER A 297 -20.82 14.00 5.92
N ALA A 298 -21.10 13.09 6.84
CA ALA A 298 -21.90 11.90 6.56
C ALA A 298 -23.38 12.23 6.55
N THR A 299 -24.19 11.40 5.89
CA THR A 299 -25.65 11.50 5.88
C THR A 299 -26.23 10.29 6.58
N PHE A 300 -27.02 10.53 7.62
CA PHE A 300 -27.85 9.51 8.23
C PHE A 300 -29.08 9.27 7.35
N VAL A 301 -29.38 8.02 7.04
CA VAL A 301 -30.56 7.62 6.27
C VAL A 301 -31.27 6.48 6.99
N ARG A 302 -32.57 6.61 7.18
CA ARG A 302 -33.41 5.55 7.70
C ARG A 302 -34.46 5.15 6.66
N PHE A 303 -34.49 3.87 6.35
CA PHE A 303 -35.51 3.25 5.52
C PHE A 303 -36.45 2.47 6.41
N THR A 304 -37.76 2.84 6.40
CA THR A 304 -38.80 2.15 7.15
C THR A 304 -39.68 1.37 6.15
N SER A 305 -39.86 0.08 6.39
CA SER A 305 -40.64 -0.80 5.50
C SER A 305 -42.11 -0.40 5.44
N LEU A 306 -42.65 -0.37 4.25
CA LEU A 306 -44.11 -0.24 4.02
C LEU A 306 -44.84 -1.59 4.11
N ASN A 307 -44.19 -2.64 4.62
CA ASN A 307 -44.71 -4.00 4.74
C ASN A 307 -45.13 -4.68 3.43
N VAL A 308 -44.57 -4.19 2.32
CA VAL A 308 -44.81 -4.79 0.98
C VAL A 308 -44.00 -6.07 0.81
N LEU A 309 -42.82 -6.15 1.51
CA LEU A 309 -41.91 -7.28 1.47
C LEU A 309 -41.65 -7.83 2.88
N PRO A 310 -41.44 -9.16 3.03
CA PRO A 310 -40.87 -9.73 4.23
C PRO A 310 -39.54 -9.05 4.61
N GLY A 311 -39.21 -8.93 5.91
CA GLY A 311 -38.07 -8.16 6.40
C GLY A 311 -36.73 -8.51 5.72
N TYR A 312 -36.42 -9.78 5.45
CA TYR A 312 -35.20 -10.19 4.77
C TYR A 312 -35.16 -9.77 3.29
N LEU A 313 -36.30 -9.79 2.58
CA LEU A 313 -36.41 -9.32 1.19
C LEU A 313 -36.33 -7.78 1.13
N PHE A 314 -36.94 -7.11 2.11
CA PHE A 314 -36.86 -5.67 2.25
C PHE A 314 -35.37 -5.24 2.40
N MET A 315 -34.63 -5.88 3.32
CA MET A 315 -33.22 -5.62 3.53
C MET A 315 -32.39 -5.85 2.27
N GLY A 316 -32.63 -6.99 1.59
CA GLY A 316 -31.99 -7.31 0.31
C GLY A 316 -32.25 -6.25 -0.77
N LYS A 317 -33.49 -5.73 -0.84
CA LYS A 317 -33.85 -4.70 -1.83
C LYS A 317 -33.15 -3.35 -1.55
N ILE A 318 -33.04 -2.93 -0.29
CA ILE A 318 -32.32 -1.74 0.07
C ILE A 318 -30.83 -1.86 -0.31
N LEU A 319 -30.18 -2.97 0.07
CA LEU A 319 -28.77 -3.21 -0.22
C LEU A 319 -28.49 -3.33 -1.73
N GLU A 320 -29.40 -3.93 -2.51
CA GLU A 320 -29.30 -3.98 -3.97
C GLU A 320 -29.21 -2.58 -4.58
N VAL A 321 -30.10 -1.68 -4.13
CA VAL A 321 -30.14 -0.31 -4.65
C VAL A 321 -28.90 0.49 -4.19
N ILE A 322 -28.48 0.36 -2.94
CA ILE A 322 -27.26 0.99 -2.43
C ILE A 322 -26.04 0.54 -3.25
N ASN A 323 -25.91 -0.77 -3.54
CA ASN A 323 -24.84 -1.32 -4.37
C ASN A 323 -24.92 -0.83 -5.83
N LYS A 324 -26.11 -0.74 -6.42
CA LYS A 324 -26.31 -0.23 -7.79
C LYS A 324 -25.73 1.16 -7.99
N TYR A 325 -25.84 2.02 -6.98
CA TYR A 325 -25.31 3.38 -7.00
C TYR A 325 -23.91 3.50 -6.38
N GLN A 326 -23.27 2.37 -6.02
CA GLN A 326 -21.93 2.28 -5.45
C GLN A 326 -21.71 3.23 -4.26
N ILE A 327 -22.70 3.31 -3.37
CA ILE A 327 -22.64 4.18 -2.20
C ILE A 327 -21.82 3.51 -1.10
N ASN A 328 -20.89 4.27 -0.54
CA ASN A 328 -20.15 3.82 0.63
C ASN A 328 -21.01 3.88 1.88
N VAL A 329 -21.18 2.71 2.53
CA VAL A 329 -21.85 2.54 3.81
C VAL A 329 -20.83 2.54 4.92
N ILE A 330 -20.83 3.58 5.75
CA ILE A 330 -19.89 3.73 6.88
C ILE A 330 -20.30 2.82 8.04
N SER A 331 -21.61 2.82 8.35
CA SER A 331 -22.16 2.04 9.46
C SER A 331 -23.62 1.73 9.19
N MET A 332 -24.13 0.63 9.76
CA MET A 332 -25.51 0.19 9.57
C MET A 332 -26.05 -0.46 10.84
N ALA A 333 -27.31 -0.15 11.14
CA ALA A 333 -28.10 -0.88 12.12
C ALA A 333 -29.47 -1.24 11.54
N SER A 334 -29.95 -2.44 11.82
CA SER A 334 -31.19 -2.94 11.26
C SER A 334 -32.13 -3.53 12.31
N SER A 335 -33.41 -3.44 12.02
CA SER A 335 -34.47 -4.14 12.72
C SER A 335 -35.35 -4.87 11.70
N ASN A 336 -36.37 -5.60 12.16
CA ASN A 336 -37.29 -6.29 11.25
C ASN A 336 -38.08 -5.36 10.32
N VAL A 337 -38.19 -4.07 10.66
CA VAL A 337 -39.03 -3.10 9.96
C VAL A 337 -38.28 -1.88 9.45
N SER A 338 -37.03 -1.74 9.79
CA SER A 338 -36.23 -0.56 9.38
C SER A 338 -34.74 -0.86 9.28
N ILE A 339 -34.08 -0.11 8.42
CA ILE A 339 -32.62 -0.09 8.28
C ILE A 339 -32.18 1.36 8.40
N SER A 340 -31.26 1.63 9.31
CA SER A 340 -30.57 2.89 9.46
C SER A 340 -29.13 2.77 8.99
N MET A 341 -28.65 3.71 8.20
CA MET A 341 -27.31 3.70 7.62
C MET A 341 -26.67 5.08 7.75
N MET A 342 -25.37 5.11 7.97
CA MET A 342 -24.52 6.27 7.74
C MET A 342 -23.85 6.13 6.39
N LEU A 343 -24.04 7.08 5.50
CA LEU A 343 -23.64 7.01 4.10
C LEU A 343 -22.77 8.21 3.71
N THR A 344 -21.86 7.98 2.75
CA THR A 344 -21.18 9.06 2.04
C THR A 344 -21.76 9.12 0.61
N ALA A 345 -22.71 10.02 0.39
CA ALA A 345 -23.38 10.18 -0.90
C ALA A 345 -23.83 11.62 -1.13
N SER A 346 -23.93 12.01 -2.40
CA SER A 346 -24.50 13.31 -2.75
C SER A 346 -26.02 13.32 -2.51
N ARG A 347 -26.53 14.51 -2.18
CA ARG A 347 -27.97 14.72 -1.98
C ARG A 347 -28.80 14.29 -3.18
N ASP A 348 -28.30 14.52 -4.39
CA ASP A 348 -29.01 14.17 -5.62
C ASP A 348 -29.08 12.66 -5.81
N THR A 349 -28.02 11.92 -5.51
CA THR A 349 -28.01 10.47 -5.52
C THR A 349 -28.99 9.91 -4.50
N LEU A 350 -29.04 10.45 -3.29
CA LEU A 350 -30.01 10.04 -2.25
C LEU A 350 -31.45 10.28 -2.66
N ARG A 351 -31.74 11.38 -3.37
CA ARG A 351 -33.08 11.64 -3.93
C ARG A 351 -33.49 10.63 -5.01
N ILE A 352 -32.54 10.20 -5.82
CA ILE A 352 -32.78 9.15 -6.83
C ILE A 352 -33.15 7.84 -6.13
N ILE A 353 -32.39 7.44 -5.12
CA ILE A 353 -32.63 6.25 -4.30
C ILE A 353 -34.01 6.34 -3.63
N GLN A 354 -34.36 7.47 -3.04
CA GLN A 354 -35.67 7.71 -2.45
C GLN A 354 -36.80 7.44 -3.43
N ARG A 355 -36.65 7.94 -4.69
CA ARG A 355 -37.65 7.69 -5.75
C ARG A 355 -37.71 6.22 -6.17
N GLU A 356 -36.58 5.53 -6.24
CA GLU A 356 -36.53 4.12 -6.62
C GLU A 356 -37.15 3.22 -5.54
N LEU A 357 -36.96 3.56 -4.28
CA LEU A 357 -37.40 2.77 -3.13
C LEU A 357 -38.77 3.17 -2.59
N HIS A 358 -39.44 4.23 -3.09
CA HIS A 358 -40.69 4.77 -2.54
C HIS A 358 -41.84 3.77 -2.42
N LYS A 359 -41.84 2.70 -3.24
CA LYS A 359 -42.85 1.63 -3.18
C LYS A 359 -42.60 0.64 -2.05
N TYR A 360 -41.41 0.56 -1.54
CA TYR A 360 -40.98 -0.44 -0.55
C TYR A 360 -40.66 0.16 0.82
N ALA A 361 -40.24 1.42 0.83
CA ALA A 361 -39.76 2.10 2.02
C ALA A 361 -40.14 3.58 2.07
N GLU A 362 -40.44 4.06 3.27
CA GLU A 362 -40.31 5.48 3.61
C GLU A 362 -38.84 5.78 3.96
N MET A 363 -38.31 6.85 3.41
CA MET A 363 -36.92 7.26 3.60
C MET A 363 -36.84 8.63 4.29
N VAL A 364 -36.20 8.67 5.45
CA VAL A 364 -35.84 9.89 6.18
C VAL A 364 -34.32 10.07 6.09
N MET A 365 -33.84 11.30 5.92
CA MET A 365 -32.43 11.61 5.87
C MET A 365 -32.09 12.86 6.67
N ASP A 366 -30.97 12.79 7.40
CA ASP A 366 -30.36 13.92 8.13
C ASP A 366 -28.93 14.10 7.62
N GLU A 367 -28.65 15.28 7.07
CA GLU A 367 -27.35 15.64 6.48
C GLU A 367 -26.40 16.26 7.53
N ASN A 368 -25.14 16.35 7.18
CA ASN A 368 -24.08 16.96 8.01
C ASN A 368 -23.90 16.28 9.39
N MET A 369 -24.00 14.97 9.40
CA MET A 369 -23.73 14.17 10.58
C MET A 369 -22.24 13.87 10.70
N SER A 370 -21.77 13.75 11.93
CA SER A 370 -20.42 13.26 12.24
C SER A 370 -20.51 11.81 12.71
N VAL A 371 -19.60 10.97 12.20
CA VAL A 371 -19.44 9.57 12.64
C VAL A 371 -18.20 9.49 13.50
N ILE A 372 -18.32 8.84 14.66
CA ILE A 372 -17.20 8.60 15.57
C ILE A 372 -16.95 7.10 15.60
N HIS A 373 -15.74 6.70 15.23
CA HIS A 373 -15.27 5.33 15.36
C HIS A 373 -14.33 5.23 16.56
N ILE A 374 -14.62 4.31 17.45
CA ILE A 374 -13.76 3.95 18.57
C ILE A 374 -13.21 2.57 18.29
N ILE A 375 -11.90 2.48 18.10
CA ILE A 375 -11.19 1.27 17.68
C ILE A 375 -10.27 0.79 18.80
N GLY A 376 -10.28 -0.51 19.02
CA GLY A 376 -9.46 -1.17 20.04
C GLY A 376 -9.94 -2.58 20.33
N SER A 377 -9.40 -3.20 21.36
CA SER A 377 -9.88 -4.49 21.85
C SER A 377 -11.07 -4.24 22.79
N LEU A 378 -12.28 -4.22 22.22
CA LEU A 378 -13.54 -3.84 22.89
C LEU A 378 -14.40 -5.08 23.17
N HIS A 379 -13.82 -6.10 23.83
CA HIS A 379 -14.56 -7.34 24.13
C HIS A 379 -15.76 -7.08 25.01
N TRP A 380 -16.94 -7.46 24.53
CA TRP A 380 -18.25 -7.29 25.20
C TRP A 380 -18.33 -7.94 26.59
N GLU A 381 -17.53 -8.96 26.86
CA GLU A 381 -17.44 -9.62 28.17
C GLU A 381 -16.84 -8.74 29.27
N ARG A 382 -16.22 -7.63 28.90
CA ARG A 382 -15.55 -6.70 29.80
C ARG A 382 -16.26 -5.34 29.79
N THR A 383 -17.34 -5.24 30.53
CA THR A 383 -18.35 -4.17 30.55
C THR A 383 -17.86 -2.74 30.81
N GLN A 384 -16.60 -2.54 31.16
CA GLN A 384 -16.12 -1.20 31.56
C GLN A 384 -15.98 -0.21 30.40
N ALA A 385 -15.55 -0.65 29.21
CA ALA A 385 -15.34 0.26 28.08
C ALA A 385 -16.67 0.78 27.53
N GLU A 386 -17.68 -0.09 27.37
CA GLU A 386 -19.01 0.27 26.90
C GLU A 386 -19.72 1.25 27.84
N SER A 387 -19.73 0.95 29.15
CA SER A 387 -20.30 1.87 30.14
C SER A 387 -19.65 3.23 30.08
N HIS A 388 -18.33 3.27 29.95
CA HIS A 388 -17.61 4.55 29.90
C HIS A 388 -17.90 5.34 28.63
N ILE A 389 -18.00 4.66 27.48
CA ILE A 389 -18.39 5.29 26.21
C ILE A 389 -19.79 5.86 26.33
N MET A 390 -20.77 5.06 26.80
CA MET A 390 -22.16 5.47 26.93
C MET A 390 -22.34 6.62 27.93
N ASP A 391 -21.63 6.57 29.08
CA ASP A 391 -21.63 7.66 30.04
C ASP A 391 -21.06 8.97 29.49
N THR A 392 -20.06 8.86 28.61
CA THR A 392 -19.42 10.02 27.98
C THR A 392 -20.33 10.70 26.95
N ILE A 393 -21.12 9.93 26.20
CA ILE A 393 -21.99 10.44 25.13
C ILE A 393 -23.44 10.70 25.56
N LYS A 394 -23.81 10.45 26.84
CA LYS A 394 -25.19 10.54 27.32
C LYS A 394 -25.90 11.87 27.06
N ASP A 395 -25.15 12.96 26.99
CA ASP A 395 -25.67 14.32 26.77
C ASP A 395 -25.59 14.75 25.28
N ILE A 396 -25.15 13.83 24.39
CA ILE A 396 -25.02 14.07 22.95
C ILE A 396 -26.16 13.36 22.22
N PRO A 397 -26.90 14.04 21.31
CA PRO A 397 -27.91 13.38 20.50
C PRO A 397 -27.25 12.36 19.56
N VAL A 398 -27.56 11.10 19.71
CA VAL A 398 -27.04 10.00 18.89
C VAL A 398 -28.15 9.42 18.03
N SER A 399 -27.94 9.39 16.71
CA SER A 399 -28.93 8.89 15.72
C SER A 399 -28.76 7.40 15.42
N LEU A 400 -27.54 6.88 15.53
CA LEU A 400 -27.22 5.49 15.27
C LEU A 400 -26.03 5.05 16.13
N ILE A 401 -26.13 3.84 16.67
CA ILE A 401 -25.01 3.14 17.31
C ILE A 401 -24.89 1.80 16.62
N SER A 402 -23.69 1.46 16.17
CA SER A 402 -23.33 0.14 15.63
C SER A 402 -22.29 -0.47 16.55
N TYR A 403 -22.69 -1.56 17.22
CA TYR A 403 -21.88 -2.31 18.15
C TYR A 403 -22.19 -3.80 18.05
N GLY A 404 -21.23 -4.67 18.34
CA GLY A 404 -21.41 -6.12 18.29
C GLY A 404 -21.24 -6.75 16.92
N GLY A 405 -21.02 -5.96 15.86
CA GLY A 405 -20.61 -6.45 14.53
C GLY A 405 -19.12 -6.74 14.46
N SER A 406 -18.34 -6.18 15.39
CA SER A 406 -16.89 -6.40 15.56
C SER A 406 -16.53 -6.16 17.02
N ASP A 407 -15.66 -7.01 17.59
CA ASP A 407 -15.12 -6.80 18.94
C ASP A 407 -14.04 -5.70 18.99
N HIS A 408 -13.77 -5.08 17.87
CA HIS A 408 -12.68 -4.10 17.68
C HIS A 408 -13.14 -2.71 17.25
N CYS A 409 -14.42 -2.50 17.01
CA CYS A 409 -14.96 -1.22 16.58
C CYS A 409 -16.33 -0.94 17.17
N PHE A 410 -16.47 0.28 17.75
CA PHE A 410 -17.74 0.88 18.17
C PHE A 410 -17.94 2.15 17.34
N THR A 411 -19.09 2.26 16.72
CA THR A 411 -19.43 3.40 15.84
C THR A 411 -20.75 4.02 16.27
#